data_1b27dc2ca63d9d7ad5a681f4d2fb11c2
#
_entry.id   1b27dc2ca63d9d7ad5a681f4d2fb11c2
#
_cell.length_a   1.000
_cell.length_b   1.000
_cell.length_c   1.000
_cell.angle_alpha   90.00
_cell.angle_beta   90.00
_cell.angle_gamma   90.00
#
_symmetry.space_group_name_H-M   'P 1'
#
loop_
_entity.id
_entity.type
_entity.pdbx_description
1 polymer ?
#
loop_
_entity_poly.entity_id
_entity_poly.type
_entity_poly.pdbx_seq_one_letter_code
_entity_poly.pdbx_strand_id
1 'polypeptide(L)'
;ATELGLKVALLDRRSHIGGNAYSENEEQTGIEVHRYGAHLFHTSNERVWEYVNRFTDFTNYVHRVYTRHDGVVYPMPINLGTINQFFNAAYSPAEAKALIAEQAGELAGTDPQNLNDKGISLIGRPLYEAFIKHYTAKQWQTPPEELPASIISRLPVRYTYDNRYFNDK
;
A
#
# COMPACT_ATOMS: atom_id res chain seq x y z
N ALA A 1 1.01 30.54 -10.33
CA ALA A 1 1.00 31.47 -11.47
C ALA A 1 -0.16 32.46 -11.33
N THR A 2 -1.41 32.01 -11.08
CA THR A 2 -2.58 32.89 -10.88
C THR A 2 -2.43 33.82 -9.68
N GLU A 3 -1.85 33.35 -8.56
CA GLU A 3 -1.54 34.18 -7.38
C GLU A 3 -0.57 35.33 -7.68
N LEU A 4 0.22 35.20 -8.76
CA LEU A 4 1.12 36.24 -9.28
C LEU A 4 0.45 37.13 -10.32
N GLY A 5 -0.87 37.03 -10.51
CA GLY A 5 -1.62 37.80 -11.50
C GLY A 5 -1.37 37.40 -12.95
N LEU A 6 -0.73 36.27 -13.20
CA LEU A 6 -0.47 35.78 -14.55
C LEU A 6 -1.74 35.16 -15.16
N LYS A 7 -1.94 35.38 -16.46
CA LYS A 7 -2.97 34.68 -17.24
C LYS A 7 -2.47 33.25 -17.51
N VAL A 8 -3.29 32.25 -17.14
CA VAL A 8 -2.93 30.83 -17.27
C VAL A 8 -3.94 30.13 -18.17
N ALA A 9 -3.46 29.38 -19.15
CA ALA A 9 -4.23 28.41 -19.92
C ALA A 9 -3.78 27.01 -19.54
N LEU A 10 -4.72 26.16 -19.12
CA LEU A 10 -4.48 24.75 -18.85
C LEU A 10 -5.03 23.92 -19.99
N LEU A 11 -4.15 23.14 -20.64
CA LEU A 11 -4.51 22.28 -21.76
C LEU A 11 -4.38 20.81 -21.34
N ASP A 12 -5.43 20.04 -21.56
CA ASP A 12 -5.44 18.59 -21.36
C ASP A 12 -6.00 17.90 -22.60
N ARG A 13 -5.51 16.72 -22.92
CA ARG A 13 -6.01 15.91 -24.05
C ARG A 13 -7.36 15.26 -23.72
N ARG A 14 -7.65 15.05 -22.46
CA ARG A 14 -8.90 14.46 -21.99
C ARG A 14 -10.04 15.49 -22.03
N SER A 15 -11.28 15.00 -22.08
CA SER A 15 -12.48 15.82 -22.00
C SER A 15 -12.78 16.39 -20.62
N HIS A 16 -11.95 16.08 -19.63
CA HIS A 16 -12.09 16.51 -18.23
C HIS A 16 -10.77 16.98 -17.65
N ILE A 17 -10.79 17.75 -16.61
CA ILE A 17 -9.65 18.17 -15.79
C ILE A 17 -9.35 17.13 -14.69
N GLY A 18 -8.23 17.29 -13.96
CA GLY A 18 -7.89 16.45 -12.81
C GLY A 18 -7.07 15.21 -13.13
N GLY A 19 -6.79 14.92 -14.41
CA GLY A 19 -5.95 13.79 -14.79
C GLY A 19 -6.51 12.45 -14.27
N ASN A 20 -5.67 11.63 -13.66
CA ASN A 20 -6.08 10.35 -13.06
C ASN A 20 -6.82 10.51 -11.72
N ALA A 21 -6.82 11.70 -11.12
CA ALA A 21 -7.59 12.00 -9.91
C ALA A 21 -9.04 12.43 -10.20
N TYR A 22 -9.47 12.31 -11.47
CA TYR A 22 -10.83 12.66 -11.85
C TYR A 22 -11.85 11.68 -11.30
N SER A 23 -12.88 12.24 -10.67
CA SER A 23 -14.10 11.52 -10.29
C SER A 23 -15.34 12.25 -10.85
N GLU A 24 -16.42 11.52 -10.96
CA GLU A 24 -17.72 12.05 -11.39
C GLU A 24 -18.85 11.32 -10.67
N ASN A 25 -20.00 11.95 -10.55
CA ASN A 25 -21.18 11.28 -10.04
C ASN A 25 -21.82 10.45 -11.15
N GLU A 26 -22.13 9.19 -10.86
CA GLU A 26 -22.92 8.36 -11.75
C GLU A 26 -24.35 8.95 -11.86
N GLU A 27 -24.85 9.06 -13.09
CA GLU A 27 -26.06 9.86 -13.40
C GLU A 27 -27.34 9.32 -12.74
N GLN A 28 -27.48 8.01 -12.57
CA GLN A 28 -28.72 7.41 -12.05
C GLN A 28 -28.77 7.37 -10.52
N THR A 29 -27.61 7.13 -9.88
CA THR A 29 -27.52 6.91 -8.43
C THR A 29 -26.96 8.10 -7.67
N GLY A 30 -26.25 9.00 -8.36
CA GLY A 30 -25.50 10.09 -7.74
C GLY A 30 -24.26 9.65 -6.96
N ILE A 31 -23.86 8.39 -7.09
CA ILE A 31 -22.66 7.85 -6.42
C ILE A 31 -21.42 8.39 -7.11
N GLU A 32 -20.48 8.91 -6.32
CA GLU A 32 -19.18 9.36 -6.83
C GLU A 32 -18.34 8.18 -7.27
N VAL A 33 -17.86 8.22 -8.51
CA VAL A 33 -17.05 7.17 -9.14
C VAL A 33 -15.67 7.71 -9.49
N HIS A 34 -14.63 7.05 -9.00
CA HIS A 34 -13.24 7.29 -9.38
C HIS A 34 -12.95 6.60 -10.72
N ARG A 35 -12.90 7.35 -11.82
CA ARG A 35 -12.82 6.80 -13.19
C ARG A 35 -11.57 5.99 -13.49
N TYR A 36 -10.46 6.29 -12.83
CA TYR A 36 -9.13 5.70 -13.09
C TYR A 36 -8.61 4.88 -11.91
N GLY A 37 -9.50 4.37 -11.08
CA GLY A 37 -9.19 3.65 -9.86
C GLY A 37 -9.22 4.55 -8.62
N ALA A 38 -9.33 3.94 -7.46
CA ALA A 38 -9.39 4.65 -6.19
C ALA A 38 -8.13 5.51 -6.01
N HIS A 39 -8.31 6.78 -5.73
CA HIS A 39 -7.24 7.71 -5.39
C HIS A 39 -7.49 8.28 -4.01
N LEU A 40 -6.45 8.22 -3.20
CA LEU A 40 -6.44 8.65 -1.82
C LEU A 40 -5.27 9.60 -1.64
N PHE A 41 -5.53 10.76 -1.05
CA PHE A 41 -4.45 11.67 -0.69
C PHE A 41 -4.00 11.38 0.74
N HIS A 42 -2.70 11.28 0.94
CA HIS A 42 -2.09 11.17 2.26
C HIS A 42 -0.73 11.86 2.25
N THR A 43 -0.32 12.42 3.38
CA THR A 43 0.98 13.06 3.53
C THR A 43 1.38 13.22 4.99
N SER A 44 2.67 13.08 5.29
CA SER A 44 3.28 13.48 6.57
C SER A 44 3.86 14.89 6.53
N ASN A 45 3.81 15.57 5.38
CA ASN A 45 4.35 16.92 5.22
C ASN A 45 3.29 17.96 5.54
N GLU A 46 3.43 18.64 6.69
CA GLU A 46 2.48 19.66 7.15
C GLU A 46 2.30 20.80 6.14
N ARG A 47 3.36 21.26 5.49
CA ARG A 47 3.27 22.32 4.47
C ARG A 47 2.43 21.92 3.27
N VAL A 48 2.54 20.63 2.86
CA VAL A 48 1.71 20.09 1.78
C VAL A 48 0.27 19.99 2.25
N TRP A 49 0.04 19.49 3.46
CA TRP A 49 -1.30 19.38 4.05
C TRP A 49 -2.00 20.73 4.15
N GLU A 50 -1.33 21.74 4.70
CA GLU A 50 -1.84 23.11 4.76
C GLU A 50 -2.16 23.69 3.38
N TYR A 51 -1.30 23.41 2.40
CA TYR A 51 -1.49 23.93 1.04
C TYR A 51 -2.71 23.32 0.34
N VAL A 52 -2.89 21.99 0.40
CA VAL A 52 -4.03 21.33 -0.28
C VAL A 52 -5.37 21.68 0.37
N ASN A 53 -5.42 21.87 1.70
CA ASN A 53 -6.63 22.30 2.41
C ASN A 53 -7.09 23.73 2.06
N ARG A 54 -6.30 24.50 1.31
CA ARG A 54 -6.74 25.78 0.73
C ARG A 54 -7.73 25.61 -0.42
N PHE A 55 -7.85 24.41 -0.98
CA PHE A 55 -8.61 24.14 -2.20
C PHE A 55 -9.76 23.16 -1.99
N THR A 56 -9.70 22.33 -0.96
CA THR A 56 -10.70 21.30 -0.69
C THR A 56 -10.67 20.87 0.76
N ASP A 57 -11.77 20.27 1.21
CA ASP A 57 -11.88 19.57 2.49
C ASP A 57 -11.69 18.07 2.28
N PHE A 58 -11.11 17.39 3.27
CA PHE A 58 -10.91 15.95 3.25
C PHE A 58 -11.89 15.24 4.22
N THR A 59 -12.36 14.06 3.83
CA THR A 59 -13.38 13.31 4.58
C THR A 59 -12.84 12.53 5.76
N ASN A 60 -11.54 12.58 6.04
CA ASN A 60 -10.85 11.76 7.06
C ASN A 60 -11.05 10.25 6.85
N TYR A 61 -11.13 9.82 5.61
CA TYR A 61 -11.30 8.42 5.26
C TYR A 61 -10.07 7.60 5.70
N VAL A 62 -10.32 6.53 6.45
CA VAL A 62 -9.27 5.60 6.89
C VAL A 62 -9.23 4.39 5.97
N HIS A 63 -8.22 4.35 5.12
CA HIS A 63 -8.05 3.25 4.17
C HIS A 63 -7.60 1.97 4.85
N ARG A 64 -8.38 0.89 4.66
CA ARG A 64 -8.06 -0.47 5.12
C ARG A 64 -8.10 -1.41 3.94
N VAL A 65 -7.09 -2.26 3.85
CA VAL A 65 -6.97 -3.26 2.78
C VAL A 65 -7.08 -4.65 3.37
N TYR A 66 -7.74 -5.52 2.66
CA TYR A 66 -7.83 -6.94 2.97
C TYR A 66 -7.41 -7.75 1.75
N THR A 67 -6.82 -8.90 2.01
CA THR A 67 -6.48 -9.86 0.96
C THR A 67 -7.15 -11.21 1.24
N ARG A 68 -7.35 -12.01 0.21
CA ARG A 68 -7.86 -13.37 0.34
C ARG A 68 -6.78 -14.36 -0.09
N HIS A 69 -6.49 -15.32 0.77
CA HIS A 69 -5.58 -16.43 0.50
C HIS A 69 -6.22 -17.72 1.01
N ASP A 70 -6.29 -18.76 0.16
CA ASP A 70 -6.90 -20.06 0.46
C ASP A 70 -8.30 -19.98 1.11
N GLY A 71 -9.12 -19.07 0.59
CA GLY A 71 -10.50 -18.88 1.06
C GLY A 71 -10.65 -18.02 2.31
N VAL A 72 -9.56 -17.69 3.01
CA VAL A 72 -9.53 -16.89 4.23
C VAL A 72 -9.20 -15.44 3.91
N VAL A 73 -9.83 -14.49 4.62
CA VAL A 73 -9.61 -13.05 4.47
C VAL A 73 -8.66 -12.56 5.57
N TYR A 74 -7.60 -11.86 5.16
CA TYR A 74 -6.56 -11.34 6.05
C TYR A 74 -6.49 -9.81 5.99
N PRO A 75 -6.27 -9.11 7.12
CA PRO A 75 -6.02 -7.68 7.11
C PRO A 75 -4.62 -7.37 6.54
N MET A 76 -4.51 -6.26 5.79
CA MET A 76 -3.25 -5.76 5.23
C MET A 76 -3.07 -4.27 5.57
N PRO A 77 -1.83 -3.74 5.62
CA PRO A 77 -0.53 -4.44 5.48
C PRO A 77 -0.33 -5.52 6.54
N ILE A 78 0.64 -6.41 6.33
CA ILE A 78 0.94 -7.51 7.25
C ILE A 78 1.10 -6.95 8.67
N ASN A 79 0.26 -7.43 9.59
CA ASN A 79 0.20 -6.97 10.96
C ASN A 79 0.05 -8.17 11.93
N LEU A 80 0.01 -7.91 13.23
CA LEU A 80 -0.11 -8.99 14.24
C LEU A 80 -1.35 -9.86 14.02
N GLY A 81 -2.46 -9.28 13.56
CA GLY A 81 -3.66 -10.04 13.21
C GLY A 81 -3.44 -10.95 12.00
N THR A 82 -2.76 -10.47 10.97
CA THR A 82 -2.39 -11.26 9.80
C THR A 82 -1.50 -12.43 10.19
N ILE A 83 -0.47 -12.18 11.01
CA ILE A 83 0.50 -13.19 11.46
C ILE A 83 -0.22 -14.26 12.29
N ASN A 84 -0.98 -13.85 13.32
CA ASN A 84 -1.68 -14.78 14.19
C ASN A 84 -2.71 -15.63 13.44
N GLN A 85 -3.46 -15.04 12.53
CA GLN A 85 -4.46 -15.74 11.74
C GLN A 85 -3.79 -16.71 10.75
N PHE A 86 -2.70 -16.31 10.09
CA PHE A 86 -2.00 -17.13 9.11
C PHE A 86 -1.35 -18.38 9.75
N PHE A 87 -0.71 -18.19 10.89
CA PHE A 87 -0.05 -19.29 11.61
C PHE A 87 -0.97 -20.01 12.60
N ASN A 88 -2.27 -19.65 12.64
CA ASN A 88 -3.26 -20.19 13.58
C ASN A 88 -2.74 -20.17 15.04
N ALA A 89 -2.25 -19.03 15.48
CA ALA A 89 -1.59 -18.82 16.77
C ALA A 89 -2.08 -17.55 17.47
N ALA A 90 -1.62 -17.34 18.70
CA ALA A 90 -1.90 -16.15 19.52
C ALA A 90 -0.58 -15.52 20.01
N TYR A 91 0.33 -15.23 19.08
CA TYR A 91 1.60 -14.63 19.40
C TYR A 91 1.44 -13.22 19.97
N SER A 92 2.20 -12.92 21.00
CA SER A 92 2.46 -11.55 21.42
C SER A 92 3.29 -10.81 20.36
N PRO A 93 3.37 -9.48 20.41
CA PRO A 93 4.24 -8.71 19.51
C PRO A 93 5.70 -9.19 19.47
N ALA A 94 6.25 -9.57 20.62
CA ALA A 94 7.63 -10.05 20.75
C ALA A 94 7.82 -11.43 20.10
N GLU A 95 6.90 -12.36 20.33
CA GLU A 95 6.92 -13.69 19.74
C GLU A 95 6.74 -13.64 18.22
N ALA A 96 5.79 -12.82 17.74
CA ALA A 96 5.59 -12.62 16.31
C ALA A 96 6.86 -12.05 15.62
N LYS A 97 7.53 -11.08 16.27
CA LYS A 97 8.79 -10.53 15.78
C LYS A 97 9.89 -11.58 15.74
N ALA A 98 10.00 -12.41 16.76
CA ALA A 98 10.99 -13.50 16.82
C ALA A 98 10.73 -14.54 15.72
N LEU A 99 9.48 -14.96 15.53
CA LEU A 99 9.07 -15.87 14.45
C LEU A 99 9.45 -15.34 13.07
N ILE A 100 9.12 -14.07 12.78
CA ILE A 100 9.45 -13.47 11.49
C ILE A 100 10.98 -13.39 11.29
N ALA A 101 11.73 -13.04 12.33
CA ALA A 101 13.19 -12.99 12.26
C ALA A 101 13.80 -14.38 12.02
N GLU A 102 13.27 -15.43 12.65
CA GLU A 102 13.69 -16.80 12.42
C GLU A 102 13.45 -17.22 10.95
N GLN A 103 12.25 -17.00 10.45
CA GLN A 103 11.88 -17.36 9.07
C GLN A 103 12.63 -16.53 8.01
N ALA A 104 12.89 -15.25 8.27
CA ALA A 104 13.70 -14.39 7.43
C ALA A 104 15.19 -14.79 7.46
N GLY A 105 15.60 -15.52 8.48
CA GLY A 105 16.96 -16.06 8.66
C GLY A 105 17.41 -17.01 7.55
N GLU A 106 16.50 -17.52 6.72
CA GLU A 106 16.83 -18.31 5.52
C GLU A 106 17.83 -17.59 4.60
N LEU A 107 17.73 -16.27 4.51
CA LEU A 107 18.63 -15.42 3.71
C LEU A 107 19.57 -14.56 4.58
N ALA A 108 19.75 -14.91 5.84
CA ALA A 108 20.65 -14.17 6.74
C ALA A 108 22.08 -14.13 6.20
N GLY A 109 22.68 -12.93 6.19
CA GLY A 109 24.05 -12.73 5.68
C GLY A 109 24.18 -12.67 4.16
N THR A 110 23.08 -12.79 3.41
CA THR A 110 23.06 -12.58 1.96
C THR A 110 22.60 -11.16 1.63
N ASP A 111 23.12 -10.60 0.53
CA ASP A 111 22.62 -9.34 -0.01
C ASP A 111 21.50 -9.64 -1.01
N PRO A 112 20.23 -9.25 -0.74
CA PRO A 112 19.11 -9.56 -1.63
C PRO A 112 19.30 -8.92 -3.00
N GLN A 113 19.35 -9.73 -4.06
CA GLN A 113 19.61 -9.26 -5.43
C GLN A 113 18.34 -8.84 -6.17
N ASN A 114 17.19 -9.34 -5.76
CA ASN A 114 15.91 -9.14 -6.43
C ASN A 114 14.79 -9.00 -5.41
N LEU A 115 13.57 -8.74 -5.90
CA LEU A 115 12.39 -8.58 -5.07
C LEU A 115 12.02 -9.84 -4.29
N ASN A 116 12.21 -11.03 -4.87
CA ASN A 116 11.95 -12.31 -4.21
C ASN A 116 12.81 -12.47 -2.96
N ASP A 117 14.12 -12.31 -3.11
CA ASP A 117 15.08 -12.44 -2.00
C ASP A 117 14.82 -11.37 -0.92
N LYS A 118 14.57 -10.14 -1.35
CA LYS A 118 14.24 -9.05 -0.44
C LYS A 118 12.96 -9.28 0.33
N GLY A 119 11.92 -9.78 -0.33
CA GLY A 119 10.66 -10.12 0.32
C GLY A 119 10.83 -11.19 1.38
N ILE A 120 11.52 -12.29 1.06
CA ILE A 120 11.80 -13.38 1.99
C ILE A 120 12.63 -12.87 3.17
N SER A 121 13.65 -12.04 2.94
CA SER A 121 14.50 -11.46 3.99
C SER A 121 13.74 -10.50 4.95
N LEU A 122 12.59 -9.98 4.55
CA LEU A 122 11.77 -9.08 5.36
C LEU A 122 10.72 -9.79 6.20
N ILE A 123 10.05 -10.82 5.64
CA ILE A 123 8.86 -11.41 6.26
C ILE A 123 8.89 -12.94 6.33
N GLY A 124 9.96 -13.57 5.87
CA GLY A 124 10.06 -15.03 5.73
C GLY A 124 9.29 -15.57 4.51
N ARG A 125 9.68 -16.75 4.08
CA ARG A 125 9.12 -17.39 2.88
C ARG A 125 7.61 -17.62 2.96
N PRO A 126 7.02 -18.15 4.05
CA PRO A 126 5.60 -18.46 4.10
C PRO A 126 4.69 -17.25 3.86
N LEU A 127 4.94 -16.13 4.55
CA LEU A 127 4.15 -14.91 4.35
C LEU A 127 4.43 -14.26 3.00
N TYR A 128 5.67 -14.32 2.52
CA TYR A 128 6.04 -13.80 1.21
C TYR A 128 5.28 -14.52 0.09
N GLU A 129 5.30 -15.85 0.09
CA GLU A 129 4.60 -16.66 -0.93
C GLU A 129 3.08 -16.47 -0.88
N ALA A 130 2.51 -16.42 0.33
CA ALA A 130 1.08 -16.27 0.51
C ALA A 130 0.54 -14.90 0.04
N PHE A 131 1.24 -13.80 0.33
CA PHE A 131 0.66 -12.46 0.22
C PHE A 131 1.37 -11.53 -0.77
N ILE A 132 2.63 -11.79 -1.13
CA ILE A 132 3.43 -10.86 -1.92
C ILE A 132 3.74 -11.42 -3.31
N LYS A 133 4.28 -12.61 -3.39
CA LYS A 133 4.85 -13.18 -4.62
C LYS A 133 3.89 -13.11 -5.81
N HIS A 134 2.73 -13.71 -5.68
CA HIS A 134 1.77 -13.83 -6.79
C HIS A 134 1.09 -12.50 -7.12
N TYR A 135 0.80 -11.69 -6.11
CA TYR A 135 0.25 -10.34 -6.31
C TYR A 135 1.24 -9.47 -7.09
N THR A 136 2.50 -9.46 -6.69
CA THR A 136 3.54 -8.68 -7.34
C THR A 136 3.80 -9.14 -8.77
N ALA A 137 3.93 -10.44 -8.99
CA ALA A 137 4.09 -11.00 -10.34
C ALA A 137 2.93 -10.60 -11.27
N LYS A 138 1.69 -10.66 -10.77
CA LYS A 138 0.50 -10.24 -11.52
C LYS A 138 0.53 -8.73 -11.83
N GLN A 139 0.88 -7.90 -10.86
CA GLN A 139 0.86 -6.45 -11.02
C GLN A 139 1.94 -5.95 -11.98
N TRP A 140 3.12 -6.51 -11.90
CA TRP A 140 4.27 -6.12 -12.72
C TRP A 140 4.37 -6.90 -14.04
N GLN A 141 3.54 -7.94 -14.24
CA GLN A 141 3.62 -8.87 -15.38
C GLN A 141 5.03 -9.45 -15.57
N THR A 142 5.75 -9.62 -14.47
CA THR A 142 7.16 -10.02 -14.42
C THR A 142 7.40 -10.86 -13.17
N PRO A 143 8.17 -11.95 -13.24
CA PRO A 143 8.53 -12.74 -12.07
C PRO A 143 9.27 -11.89 -11.03
N PRO A 144 9.01 -12.04 -9.72
CA PRO A 144 9.68 -11.28 -8.67
C PRO A 144 11.21 -11.46 -8.64
N GLU A 145 11.70 -12.56 -9.15
CA GLU A 145 13.13 -12.88 -9.30
C GLU A 145 13.84 -11.95 -10.31
N GLU A 146 13.08 -11.35 -11.24
CA GLU A 146 13.57 -10.42 -12.25
C GLU A 146 13.34 -8.94 -11.87
N LEU A 147 12.64 -8.69 -10.77
CA LEU A 147 12.32 -7.34 -10.30
C LEU A 147 13.36 -6.83 -9.29
N PRO A 148 13.72 -5.54 -9.34
CA PRO A 148 14.68 -4.96 -8.38
C PRO A 148 14.21 -5.07 -6.93
N ALA A 149 15.11 -5.37 -6.02
CA ALA A 149 14.86 -5.44 -4.56
C ALA A 149 14.28 -4.12 -3.99
N SER A 150 14.59 -2.99 -4.60
CA SER A 150 14.13 -1.66 -4.17
C SER A 150 12.61 -1.49 -4.18
N ILE A 151 11.89 -2.24 -5.02
CA ILE A 151 10.42 -2.19 -5.12
C ILE A 151 9.75 -2.55 -3.79
N ILE A 152 10.29 -3.52 -3.06
CA ILE A 152 9.73 -4.02 -1.79
C ILE A 152 10.51 -3.57 -0.55
N SER A 153 11.53 -2.75 -0.70
CA SER A 153 12.39 -2.34 0.41
C SER A 153 11.66 -1.66 1.58
N ARG A 154 10.45 -1.15 1.34
CA ARG A 154 9.61 -0.47 2.33
C ARG A 154 8.36 -1.26 2.71
N LEU A 155 8.36 -2.57 2.58
CA LEU A 155 7.22 -3.39 2.99
C LEU A 155 6.92 -3.17 4.49
N PRO A 156 5.77 -2.59 4.85
CA PRO A 156 5.45 -2.37 6.25
C PRO A 156 5.03 -3.69 6.90
N VAL A 157 5.73 -4.07 7.96
CA VAL A 157 5.31 -5.13 8.87
C VAL A 157 5.03 -4.53 10.23
N ARG A 158 3.84 -4.78 10.76
CA ARG A 158 3.40 -4.21 12.03
C ARG A 158 3.20 -5.32 13.06
N TYR A 159 3.82 -5.18 14.21
CA TYR A 159 3.61 -6.09 15.36
C TYR A 159 2.54 -5.57 16.32
N THR A 160 1.53 -4.90 15.75
CA THR A 160 0.31 -4.42 16.41
C THR A 160 -0.89 -4.82 15.56
N TYR A 161 -2.12 -4.65 16.07
CA TYR A 161 -3.35 -4.90 15.31
C TYR A 161 -3.79 -3.72 14.43
N ASP A 162 -2.94 -2.69 14.29
CA ASP A 162 -3.25 -1.55 13.42
C ASP A 162 -3.19 -1.95 11.95
N ASN A 163 -4.35 -1.93 11.28
CA ASN A 163 -4.52 -2.27 9.88
C ASN A 163 -4.80 -1.05 8.98
N ARG A 164 -4.56 0.16 9.46
CA ARG A 164 -4.63 1.34 8.61
C ARG A 164 -3.55 1.22 7.52
N TYR A 165 -3.91 1.48 6.27
CA TYR A 165 -2.95 1.36 5.18
C TYR A 165 -1.87 2.46 5.26
N PHE A 166 -2.29 3.69 5.54
CA PHE A 166 -1.40 4.83 5.77
C PHE A 166 -1.34 5.16 7.28
N ASN A 167 -0.20 5.68 7.73
CA ASN A 167 0.04 6.11 9.13
C ASN A 167 -0.04 7.62 9.30
N ASP A 168 -0.08 8.37 8.19
CA ASP A 168 -0.13 9.82 8.11
C ASP A 168 -1.55 10.34 7.79
N LYS A 169 -1.66 11.65 7.59
CA LYS A 169 -2.92 12.35 7.28
C LYS A 169 -3.39 12.05 5.87
#